data_148e53055b67cc15b37121ca3430450d
#
_entry.id   148e53055b67cc15b37121ca3430450d
#
_cell.length_a   1.000
_cell.length_b   1.000
_cell.length_c   1.000
_cell.angle_alpha   90.00
_cell.angle_beta   90.00
_cell.angle_gamma   90.00
#
_symmetry.space_group_name_H-M   'P 1'
#
loop_
_entity.id
_entity.type
_entity.pdbx_description
1 polymer ?
#
loop_
_entity_poly.entity_id
_entity_poly.type
_entity_poly.pdbx_seq_one_letter_code
_entity_poly.pdbx_strand_id
1 'polypeptide(L)'
;MPTPFSPPNPISPLATKLYIPFMAAALLSSQCLPSLAPSMSTLAAGVARRRTRLAFRCSASRFPRFDLGGVQNENSCGIKECAISLALAIGLVTGVPMLTSPAHASPISPVLPDLSVLISGPPIKDPGALLRNALPIDNKAIREVQKPLEDITDSLKVSGIRALDLAERNVRQASRALEQGKALILKGVSESKKENGKELLEKLAVGMQELEGIIQQRDRDAVAPKQKELLQYVGGIEEDMVDGFPFEIPEEYRNLPLLKGRATVDMKVKVRDNPNVQDCVFRIVLDGYNAPVTAGNFVDLVERHFYDGMEIQRADGFVVQTGDPEGPAEGFIDPSTEKLRTIPLEIMVIGDKAPIYGETLEELGRYKAQTRLPFNAFGTMAVARDEFDNNSGSSQVFWLLKESELTPSNANILDGRYAVFGYTTENEDYLADLKVGDVIESIQVVSGLENLVNPSYK
;
A
#
# COMPACT_ATOMS: atom_id res chain seq x y z
N MET A 1 -2.95 -58.78 -36.39
CA MET A 1 -4.18 -58.49 -35.66
C MET A 1 -3.85 -57.37 -34.69
N PRO A 2 -4.37 -56.17 -34.86
CA PRO A 2 -4.12 -55.03 -33.94
C PRO A 2 -5.14 -55.07 -32.80
N THR A 3 -4.67 -54.77 -31.59
CA THR A 3 -5.42 -54.64 -30.35
C THR A 3 -6.25 -53.34 -30.37
N PRO A 4 -7.42 -53.30 -29.74
CA PRO A 4 -8.33 -52.13 -29.82
C PRO A 4 -7.93 -50.98 -28.88
N PHE A 5 -8.05 -49.78 -29.39
CA PHE A 5 -7.94 -48.52 -28.68
C PHE A 5 -9.02 -48.39 -27.59
N SER A 6 -8.60 -48.03 -26.40
CA SER A 6 -9.50 -47.53 -25.35
C SER A 6 -9.78 -46.04 -25.55
N PRO A 7 -11.00 -45.56 -25.28
CA PRO A 7 -11.32 -44.14 -25.40
C PRO A 7 -10.73 -43.31 -24.25
N PRO A 8 -10.41 -42.02 -24.47
CA PRO A 8 -9.90 -41.15 -23.45
C PRO A 8 -10.97 -40.81 -22.41
N ASN A 9 -10.56 -40.75 -21.16
CA ASN A 9 -11.39 -40.33 -20.03
C ASN A 9 -11.84 -38.86 -20.19
N PRO A 10 -13.03 -38.50 -19.67
CA PRO A 10 -13.51 -37.13 -19.73
C PRO A 10 -12.69 -36.22 -18.81
N ILE A 11 -12.29 -35.09 -19.36
CA ILE A 11 -11.60 -33.98 -18.68
C ILE A 11 -12.50 -33.45 -17.59
N SER A 12 -12.05 -33.56 -16.34
CA SER A 12 -12.66 -32.89 -15.20
C SER A 12 -12.52 -31.37 -15.36
N PRO A 13 -13.53 -30.56 -15.01
CA PRO A 13 -13.39 -29.13 -15.05
C PRO A 13 -12.40 -28.67 -13.97
N LEU A 14 -11.34 -27.96 -14.38
CA LEU A 14 -10.40 -27.26 -13.54
C LEU A 14 -11.17 -26.28 -12.63
N ALA A 15 -11.17 -26.55 -11.35
CA ALA A 15 -11.67 -25.63 -10.34
C ALA A 15 -10.56 -24.63 -10.02
N THR A 16 -10.58 -23.49 -10.68
CA THR A 16 -9.77 -22.32 -10.32
C THR A 16 -10.29 -21.78 -8.98
N LYS A 17 -9.60 -22.05 -7.89
CA LYS A 17 -10.08 -21.76 -6.53
C LYS A 17 -9.22 -20.82 -5.70
N LEU A 18 -8.32 -20.05 -6.25
CA LEU A 18 -7.77 -18.91 -5.51
C LEU A 18 -8.48 -17.64 -6.00
N TYR A 19 -9.65 -17.42 -5.44
CA TYR A 19 -10.48 -16.27 -5.70
C TYR A 19 -10.15 -15.18 -4.68
N ILE A 20 -10.17 -13.93 -5.12
CA ILE A 20 -10.44 -12.76 -4.28
C ILE A 20 -11.94 -12.47 -4.47
N PRO A 21 -12.86 -13.16 -3.78
CA PRO A 21 -14.29 -13.10 -4.11
C PRO A 21 -14.96 -11.82 -3.64
N PHE A 22 -14.33 -11.09 -2.71
CA PHE A 22 -14.92 -9.89 -2.11
C PHE A 22 -14.94 -8.66 -3.03
N MET A 23 -14.23 -8.67 -4.14
CA MET A 23 -14.12 -7.51 -5.03
C MET A 23 -15.26 -7.34 -6.02
N ALA A 24 -15.93 -8.41 -6.39
CA ALA A 24 -17.02 -8.33 -7.38
C ALA A 24 -18.31 -7.70 -6.82
N ALA A 25 -18.54 -7.81 -5.51
CA ALA A 25 -19.76 -7.28 -4.89
C ALA A 25 -19.74 -5.75 -4.72
N ALA A 26 -18.58 -5.14 -4.57
CA ALA A 26 -18.46 -3.69 -4.39
C ALA A 26 -18.60 -2.89 -5.70
N LEU A 27 -18.39 -3.53 -6.85
CA LEU A 27 -18.46 -2.86 -8.16
C LEU A 27 -19.86 -2.89 -8.80
N LEU A 28 -20.77 -3.78 -8.34
CA LEU A 28 -22.13 -3.87 -8.90
C LEU A 28 -23.09 -2.76 -8.43
N SER A 29 -22.70 -1.95 -7.44
CA SER A 29 -23.54 -0.86 -6.93
C SER A 29 -23.35 0.50 -7.60
N SER A 30 -22.38 0.66 -8.52
CA SER A 30 -22.08 1.94 -9.18
C SER A 30 -22.40 2.01 -10.68
N GLN A 31 -22.98 0.96 -11.26
CA GLN A 31 -23.39 1.00 -12.68
C GLN A 31 -24.90 1.18 -12.80
N CYS A 32 -25.36 2.42 -12.80
CA CYS A 32 -26.66 2.82 -13.31
C CYS A 32 -26.49 3.59 -14.61
N LEU A 33 -26.90 2.93 -15.68
CA LEU A 33 -27.46 3.39 -16.94
C LEU A 33 -26.56 4.01 -18.02
N PRO A 34 -26.55 3.40 -19.20
CA PRO A 34 -26.21 4.08 -20.44
C PRO A 34 -27.46 4.73 -21.07
N SER A 35 -27.40 6.02 -21.36
CA SER A 35 -28.38 6.70 -22.19
C SER A 35 -28.05 6.43 -23.65
N LEU A 36 -29.01 5.83 -24.35
CA LEU A 36 -29.07 5.77 -25.80
C LEU A 36 -29.21 7.17 -26.41
N ALA A 37 -28.28 7.55 -27.29
CA ALA A 37 -28.45 8.70 -28.18
C ALA A 37 -28.39 8.21 -29.63
N PRO A 38 -29.34 8.59 -30.48
CA PRO A 38 -29.25 8.36 -31.93
C PRO A 38 -28.48 9.47 -32.61
N SER A 39 -27.68 9.08 -33.59
CA SER A 39 -27.00 9.93 -34.57
C SER A 39 -27.99 10.73 -35.40
N MET A 40 -27.75 12.02 -35.63
CA MET A 40 -27.98 12.65 -36.93
C MET A 40 -27.24 13.98 -37.07
N SER A 41 -26.82 14.16 -38.28
CA SER A 41 -25.98 15.16 -38.93
C SER A 41 -26.46 16.60 -38.92
N THR A 42 -25.44 17.50 -38.98
CA THR A 42 -25.34 18.78 -39.71
C THR A 42 -26.41 19.88 -39.57
N LEU A 43 -26.01 21.04 -39.15
CA LEU A 43 -25.90 22.32 -39.92
C LEU A 43 -25.72 23.53 -38.96
N ALA A 44 -24.99 24.50 -39.48
CA ALA A 44 -24.53 25.71 -38.85
C ALA A 44 -25.63 26.75 -38.58
N ALA A 45 -25.31 27.66 -37.70
CA ALA A 45 -25.54 29.09 -37.67
C ALA A 45 -26.16 29.65 -36.38
N GLY A 46 -25.42 30.47 -35.71
CA GLY A 46 -25.83 31.84 -35.41
C GLY A 46 -26.63 32.16 -34.13
N VAL A 47 -25.97 32.89 -33.23
CA VAL A 47 -26.48 34.08 -32.53
C VAL A 47 -27.32 33.93 -31.22
N ALA A 48 -26.77 34.66 -30.22
CA ALA A 48 -27.41 35.42 -29.13
C ALA A 48 -27.82 34.76 -27.80
N ARG A 49 -27.14 35.31 -26.81
CA ARG A 49 -27.43 35.40 -25.36
C ARG A 49 -28.91 35.44 -24.99
N ARG A 50 -29.29 34.66 -23.98
CA ARG A 50 -30.15 35.12 -22.87
C ARG A 50 -29.97 34.30 -21.60
N ARG A 51 -29.68 34.99 -20.51
CA ARG A 51 -29.71 34.47 -19.15
C ARG A 51 -31.18 34.28 -18.74
N THR A 52 -31.51 33.10 -18.18
CA THR A 52 -32.69 32.95 -17.32
C THR A 52 -32.34 32.04 -16.14
N ARG A 53 -32.49 32.60 -14.95
CA ARG A 53 -32.46 31.88 -13.68
C ARG A 53 -33.75 31.07 -13.56
N LEU A 54 -33.66 29.78 -13.27
CA LEU A 54 -34.78 28.96 -12.83
C LEU A 54 -34.48 28.44 -11.43
N ALA A 55 -35.32 28.91 -10.50
CA ALA A 55 -35.37 28.41 -9.13
C ALA A 55 -36.19 27.14 -9.12
N PHE A 56 -35.63 26.05 -8.56
CA PHE A 56 -36.37 24.85 -8.28
C PHE A 56 -36.84 24.84 -6.81
N ARG A 57 -38.18 24.81 -6.67
CA ARG A 57 -38.86 24.53 -5.41
C ARG A 57 -38.87 23.04 -5.16
N CYS A 58 -38.37 22.60 -4.00
CA CYS A 58 -38.58 21.25 -3.49
C CYS A 58 -39.98 21.11 -2.92
N SER A 59 -40.76 20.15 -3.45
CA SER A 59 -42.03 19.71 -2.91
C SER A 59 -41.78 18.45 -2.07
N ALA A 60 -42.25 18.50 -0.82
CA ALA A 60 -42.18 17.39 0.11
C ALA A 60 -43.33 16.42 -0.15
N SER A 61 -43.05 15.13 -0.31
CA SER A 61 -44.01 14.03 -0.28
C SER A 61 -43.89 13.17 0.98
N ARG A 62 -45.04 12.96 1.58
CA ARG A 62 -45.34 12.34 2.88
C ARG A 62 -44.94 10.88 2.96
N PHE A 63 -44.46 10.45 4.13
CA PHE A 63 -44.49 9.06 4.60
C PHE A 63 -45.45 8.90 5.80
N PRO A 64 -46.11 7.76 5.96
CA PRO A 64 -47.17 7.55 6.93
C PRO A 64 -46.64 7.33 8.35
N ARG A 65 -47.44 7.88 9.32
CA ARG A 65 -47.27 7.70 10.76
C ARG A 65 -47.76 6.34 11.20
N PHE A 66 -47.01 5.68 12.09
CA PHE A 66 -47.52 4.70 13.02
C PHE A 66 -47.69 5.35 14.41
N ASP A 67 -48.88 5.25 14.92
CA ASP A 67 -49.33 5.79 16.21
C ASP A 67 -49.12 4.73 17.30
N LEU A 68 -48.52 5.09 18.41
CA LEU A 68 -48.68 4.40 19.70
C LEU A 68 -48.64 5.44 20.82
N GLY A 69 -49.79 5.45 21.49
CA GLY A 69 -50.32 6.28 22.52
C GLY A 69 -49.48 6.74 23.69
N GLY A 70 -49.79 7.90 24.03
CA GLY A 70 -49.99 8.68 25.18
C GLY A 70 -49.26 8.44 26.49
N VAL A 71 -48.71 9.48 27.06
CA VAL A 71 -49.08 10.09 28.34
C VAL A 71 -48.41 11.47 28.44
N GLN A 72 -49.20 12.47 28.77
CA GLN A 72 -48.84 13.87 29.02
C GLN A 72 -47.96 14.04 30.25
N ASN A 73 -46.98 14.97 30.23
CA ASN A 73 -47.12 16.16 31.08
C ASN A 73 -46.08 17.25 30.74
N GLU A 74 -46.52 18.49 30.91
CA GLU A 74 -45.91 19.76 30.62
C GLU A 74 -44.71 20.11 31.54
N ASN A 75 -43.77 20.85 31.06
CA ASN A 75 -43.45 22.25 31.43
C ASN A 75 -42.00 22.65 31.03
N SER A 76 -42.01 23.64 30.24
CA SER A 76 -41.13 24.80 30.03
C SER A 76 -39.77 24.97 30.76
N CYS A 77 -38.85 25.50 29.94
CA CYS A 77 -37.93 26.62 30.22
C CYS A 77 -36.56 26.32 30.86
N GLY A 78 -35.52 26.85 30.22
CA GLY A 78 -34.38 27.45 30.92
C GLY A 78 -33.02 26.89 30.63
N ILE A 79 -32.29 27.62 29.86
CA ILE A 79 -30.83 27.65 29.72
C ILE A 79 -30.19 27.88 31.12
N LYS A 80 -29.09 27.14 31.40
CA LYS A 80 -27.84 27.60 32.00
C LYS A 80 -27.13 26.52 32.80
N GLU A 81 -25.84 26.38 32.50
CA GLU A 81 -24.68 26.16 33.38
C GLU A 81 -24.91 25.54 34.77
N CYS A 82 -24.07 24.52 35.09
CA CYS A 82 -23.27 24.42 36.29
C CYS A 82 -22.71 23.01 36.45
N ALA A 83 -21.37 22.85 36.37
CA ALA A 83 -20.47 22.78 37.53
C ALA A 83 -20.64 21.54 38.45
N ILE A 84 -19.62 20.74 38.41
CA ILE A 84 -18.92 19.96 39.47
C ILE A 84 -19.64 19.87 40.82
N SER A 85 -19.84 18.63 41.27
CA SER A 85 -19.90 18.33 42.70
C SER A 85 -19.33 16.92 42.99
N LEU A 86 -18.24 16.98 43.75
CA LEU A 86 -17.56 15.93 44.48
C LEU A 86 -18.44 15.53 45.68
N ALA A 87 -18.70 14.28 45.91
CA ALA A 87 -19.25 13.77 47.16
C ALA A 87 -18.48 12.52 47.60
N LEU A 88 -17.65 12.72 48.64
CA LEU A 88 -17.13 11.67 49.51
C LEU A 88 -18.28 11.10 50.36
N ALA A 89 -18.40 9.77 50.45
CA ALA A 89 -19.10 9.11 51.52
C ALA A 89 -18.22 8.00 52.12
N ILE A 90 -17.82 8.21 53.34
CA ILE A 90 -17.16 7.25 54.23
C ILE A 90 -18.25 6.40 54.88
N GLY A 91 -18.09 5.09 54.81
CA GLY A 91 -18.94 4.13 55.51
C GLY A 91 -18.13 2.91 55.96
N LEU A 92 -17.77 2.87 57.22
CA LEU A 92 -17.28 1.71 57.96
C LEU A 92 -18.39 0.70 58.18
N VAL A 93 -18.15 -0.62 57.99
CA VAL A 93 -18.66 -1.69 58.83
C VAL A 93 -17.94 -3.03 58.54
N THR A 94 -17.26 -3.54 59.55
CA THR A 94 -17.09 -4.88 60.15
C THR A 94 -16.91 -6.11 59.25
N GLY A 95 -15.88 -6.86 59.59
CA GLY A 95 -15.32 -8.03 58.99
C GLY A 95 -16.10 -9.33 59.13
N VAL A 96 -15.76 -10.22 58.20
CA VAL A 96 -15.76 -11.69 58.29
C VAL A 96 -14.64 -12.23 57.41
N PRO A 97 -13.78 -13.15 57.87
CA PRO A 97 -12.76 -13.71 56.98
C PRO A 97 -13.30 -14.87 56.18
N MET A 98 -13.35 -14.72 54.88
CA MET A 98 -13.47 -15.83 53.94
C MET A 98 -12.16 -16.11 53.25
N LEU A 99 -11.65 -17.31 53.46
CA LEU A 99 -10.53 -17.90 52.69
C LEU A 99 -10.88 -17.92 51.21
N THR A 100 -10.14 -17.18 50.41
CA THR A 100 -10.15 -17.35 48.96
C THR A 100 -8.72 -17.53 48.48
N SER A 101 -8.50 -18.61 47.73
CA SER A 101 -7.29 -18.95 47.02
C SER A 101 -6.83 -17.79 46.10
N PRO A 102 -5.52 -17.61 45.89
CA PRO A 102 -5.03 -16.58 45.00
C PRO A 102 -5.31 -16.98 43.54
N ALA A 103 -6.29 -16.31 42.94
CA ALA A 103 -6.39 -16.27 41.49
C ALA A 103 -5.20 -15.46 40.97
N HIS A 104 -4.40 -16.07 40.10
CA HIS A 104 -3.39 -15.34 39.31
C HIS A 104 -4.12 -14.30 38.43
N ALA A 105 -4.12 -13.07 38.88
CA ALA A 105 -4.44 -11.94 38.04
C ALA A 105 -3.23 -11.68 37.14
N SER A 106 -3.34 -12.00 35.87
CA SER A 106 -2.44 -11.53 34.86
C SER A 106 -2.43 -9.99 34.87
N PRO A 107 -1.28 -9.33 34.78
CA PRO A 107 -1.24 -7.88 34.74
C PRO A 107 -1.95 -7.40 33.48
N ILE A 108 -3.07 -6.72 33.66
CA ILE A 108 -3.70 -5.95 32.60
C ILE A 108 -2.71 -4.85 32.24
N SER A 109 -2.00 -5.03 31.12
CA SER A 109 -1.25 -3.95 30.53
C SER A 109 -2.18 -2.78 30.27
N PRO A 110 -1.82 -1.54 30.66
CA PRO A 110 -2.64 -0.40 30.32
C PRO A 110 -2.72 -0.33 28.79
N VAL A 111 -3.91 -0.51 28.24
CA VAL A 111 -4.20 -0.19 26.86
C VAL A 111 -3.94 1.31 26.73
N LEU A 112 -2.77 1.69 26.21
CA LEU A 112 -2.51 3.04 25.79
C LEU A 112 -3.61 3.41 24.79
N PRO A 113 -4.27 4.58 24.98
CA PRO A 113 -5.25 5.03 23.99
C PRO A 113 -4.55 5.08 22.63
N ASP A 114 -5.16 4.42 21.67
CA ASP A 114 -4.75 4.41 20.28
C ASP A 114 -4.61 5.88 19.82
N LEU A 115 -3.38 6.37 19.79
CA LEU A 115 -3.06 7.64 19.18
C LEU A 115 -3.13 7.41 17.67
N SER A 116 -4.32 7.19 17.15
CA SER A 116 -4.60 7.33 15.73
C SER A 116 -4.36 8.80 15.40
N VAL A 117 -3.12 9.11 15.03
CA VAL A 117 -2.81 10.37 14.38
C VAL A 117 -3.69 10.40 13.14
N LEU A 118 -4.77 11.15 13.20
CA LEU A 118 -5.58 11.48 12.04
C LEU A 118 -4.64 12.22 11.08
N ILE A 119 -4.04 11.48 10.16
CA ILE A 119 -3.31 12.07 9.04
C ILE A 119 -4.39 12.74 8.20
N SER A 120 -4.59 14.03 8.47
CA SER A 120 -5.50 14.87 7.70
C SER A 120 -4.81 15.26 6.39
N GLY A 121 -5.26 14.69 5.29
CA GLY A 121 -4.72 15.00 3.98
C GLY A 121 -5.13 13.97 2.94
N PRO A 122 -4.91 14.24 1.66
CA PRO A 122 -5.10 13.25 0.62
C PRO A 122 -4.11 12.09 0.82
N PRO A 123 -4.48 10.85 0.39
CA PRO A 123 -3.59 9.69 0.49
C PRO A 123 -2.34 9.92 -0.36
N ILE A 124 -1.20 9.45 0.16
CA ILE A 124 0.04 9.40 -0.63
C ILE A 124 -0.13 8.28 -1.66
N LYS A 125 0.03 8.60 -2.94
CA LYS A 125 -0.17 7.70 -4.08
C LYS A 125 1.13 7.37 -4.81
N ASP A 126 2.19 8.15 -4.56
CA ASP A 126 3.50 7.90 -5.15
C ASP A 126 4.18 6.68 -4.48
N PRO A 127 4.49 5.61 -5.24
CA PRO A 127 5.17 4.42 -4.71
C PRO A 127 6.48 4.74 -3.98
N GLY A 128 7.28 5.64 -4.53
CA GLY A 128 8.55 6.04 -3.94
C GLY A 128 8.38 6.74 -2.61
N ALA A 129 7.38 7.62 -2.47
CA ALA A 129 7.06 8.28 -1.20
C ALA A 129 6.53 7.28 -0.16
N LEU A 130 5.69 6.32 -0.56
CA LEU A 130 5.23 5.26 0.34
C LEU A 130 6.41 4.46 0.87
N LEU A 131 7.33 4.04 0.01
CA LEU A 131 8.53 3.32 0.41
C LEU A 131 9.42 4.14 1.35
N ARG A 132 9.70 5.43 1.05
CA ARG A 132 10.47 6.29 1.95
C ARG A 132 9.82 6.42 3.32
N ASN A 133 8.50 6.66 3.35
CA ASN A 133 7.76 6.78 4.61
C ASN A 133 7.65 5.47 5.40
N ALA A 134 7.78 4.32 4.74
CA ALA A 134 7.75 3.01 5.37
C ALA A 134 9.07 2.63 6.09
N LEU A 135 10.19 3.33 5.80
CA LEU A 135 11.47 3.03 6.45
C LEU A 135 11.39 3.20 7.98
N PRO A 136 11.98 2.28 8.75
CA PRO A 136 11.96 2.29 10.21
C PRO A 136 12.98 3.29 10.79
N ILE A 137 12.90 4.55 10.39
CA ILE A 137 13.78 5.62 10.84
C ILE A 137 12.98 6.73 11.54
N ASP A 138 13.61 7.37 12.53
CA ASP A 138 13.10 8.55 13.23
C ASP A 138 14.12 9.69 13.14
N ASN A 139 14.31 10.24 11.92
CA ASN A 139 15.18 11.40 11.70
C ASN A 139 14.37 12.55 11.09
N LYS A 140 13.99 13.50 11.94
CA LYS A 140 13.18 14.65 11.51
C LYS A 140 13.88 15.53 10.49
N ALA A 141 15.22 15.66 10.60
CA ALA A 141 15.98 16.54 9.71
C ALA A 141 15.91 16.07 8.24
N ILE A 142 16.01 14.76 7.98
CA ILE A 142 15.87 14.25 6.60
C ILE A 142 14.41 14.37 6.13
N ARG A 143 13.41 14.16 7.00
CA ARG A 143 12.00 14.32 6.65
C ARG A 143 11.64 15.77 6.29
N GLU A 144 12.29 16.76 6.91
CA GLU A 144 12.14 18.18 6.55
C GLU A 144 12.72 18.51 5.18
N VAL A 145 13.70 17.75 4.69
CA VAL A 145 14.23 17.83 3.33
C VAL A 145 13.31 17.09 2.34
N GLN A 146 12.89 15.87 2.70
CA GLN A 146 12.08 15.00 1.86
C GLN A 146 10.75 15.65 1.47
N LYS A 147 9.99 16.12 2.49
CA LYS A 147 8.63 16.60 2.25
C LYS A 147 8.52 17.72 1.21
N PRO A 148 9.29 18.81 1.25
CA PRO A 148 9.23 19.83 0.21
C PRO A 148 9.61 19.31 -1.18
N LEU A 149 10.56 18.36 -1.28
CA LEU A 149 10.91 17.74 -2.55
C LEU A 149 9.74 16.91 -3.11
N GLU A 150 9.03 16.17 -2.28
CA GLU A 150 7.82 15.43 -2.68
C GLU A 150 6.68 16.39 -3.10
N ASP A 151 6.49 17.51 -2.40
CA ASP A 151 5.46 18.51 -2.68
C ASP A 151 5.65 19.21 -4.06
N ILE A 152 6.81 19.07 -4.70
CA ILE A 152 7.04 19.54 -6.07
C ILE A 152 6.11 18.85 -7.06
N THR A 153 5.83 17.56 -6.89
CA THR A 153 4.90 16.80 -7.74
C THR A 153 3.52 17.47 -7.77
N ASP A 154 3.00 17.88 -6.63
CA ASP A 154 1.72 18.58 -6.56
C ASP A 154 1.82 20.01 -7.11
N SER A 155 2.95 20.67 -6.94
CA SER A 155 3.21 21.97 -7.56
C SER A 155 3.12 21.92 -9.07
N LEU A 156 3.66 20.85 -9.69
CA LEU A 156 3.64 20.66 -11.13
C LEU A 156 2.23 20.35 -11.70
N LYS A 157 1.27 19.92 -10.88
CA LYS A 157 -0.13 19.74 -11.30
C LYS A 157 -0.85 21.07 -11.53
N VAL A 158 -0.34 22.17 -10.97
CA VAL A 158 -0.88 23.51 -11.17
C VAL A 158 -0.56 24.00 -12.58
N SER A 159 -1.52 24.67 -13.22
CA SER A 159 -1.34 25.17 -14.58
C SER A 159 -0.49 26.46 -14.64
N GLY A 160 0.26 26.62 -15.72
CA GLY A 160 0.99 27.85 -16.07
C GLY A 160 2.25 28.10 -15.23
N ILE A 161 2.69 29.35 -15.22
CA ILE A 161 3.95 29.79 -14.58
C ILE A 161 3.97 29.52 -13.07
N ARG A 162 2.80 29.55 -12.44
CA ARG A 162 2.64 29.36 -11.00
C ARG A 162 3.15 28.01 -10.51
N ALA A 163 3.15 26.98 -11.37
CA ALA A 163 3.72 25.68 -11.05
C ALA A 163 5.19 25.76 -10.67
N LEU A 164 5.98 26.45 -11.51
CA LEU A 164 7.42 26.62 -11.30
C LEU A 164 7.73 27.55 -10.11
N ASP A 165 6.90 28.58 -9.87
CA ASP A 165 7.07 29.45 -8.69
C ASP A 165 6.80 28.69 -7.38
N LEU A 166 5.88 27.71 -7.38
CA LEU A 166 5.65 26.82 -6.25
C LEU A 166 6.79 25.81 -6.07
N ALA A 167 7.25 25.19 -7.16
CA ALA A 167 8.39 24.30 -7.15
C ALA A 167 9.65 24.99 -6.62
N GLU A 168 9.93 26.24 -7.04
CA GLU A 168 11.05 27.04 -6.55
C GLU A 168 11.00 27.25 -5.03
N ARG A 169 9.83 27.53 -4.47
CA ARG A 169 9.68 27.66 -3.01
C ARG A 169 10.00 26.36 -2.30
N ASN A 170 9.51 25.24 -2.82
CA ASN A 170 9.75 23.92 -2.25
C ASN A 170 11.25 23.56 -2.30
N VAL A 171 11.93 23.77 -3.42
CA VAL A 171 13.37 23.54 -3.51
C VAL A 171 14.15 24.41 -2.52
N ARG A 172 13.84 25.69 -2.43
CA ARG A 172 14.48 26.60 -1.44
C ARG A 172 14.21 26.18 0.00
N GLN A 173 13.04 25.63 0.29
CA GLN A 173 12.72 25.10 1.61
C GLN A 173 13.56 23.85 1.91
N ALA A 174 13.64 22.92 0.96
CA ALA A 174 14.48 21.71 1.07
C ALA A 174 15.96 22.04 1.24
N SER A 175 16.49 23.01 0.45
CA SER A 175 17.89 23.45 0.54
C SER A 175 18.23 24.02 1.91
N ARG A 176 17.34 24.86 2.47
CA ARG A 176 17.51 25.40 3.84
C ARG A 176 17.45 24.30 4.90
N ALA A 177 16.52 23.36 4.76
CA ALA A 177 16.41 22.23 5.67
C ALA A 177 17.68 21.35 5.63
N LEU A 178 18.24 21.12 4.43
CA LEU A 178 19.48 20.36 4.26
C LEU A 178 20.66 21.07 4.93
N GLU A 179 20.83 22.36 4.69
CA GLU A 179 21.92 23.14 5.29
C GLU A 179 21.85 23.11 6.84
N GLN A 180 20.66 23.30 7.40
CA GLN A 180 20.45 23.32 8.84
C GLN A 180 20.52 21.91 9.46
N GLY A 181 20.05 20.91 8.73
CA GLY A 181 19.92 19.53 9.20
C GLY A 181 21.13 18.63 8.92
N LYS A 182 22.10 19.06 8.08
CA LYS A 182 23.21 18.21 7.59
C LYS A 182 23.91 17.41 8.69
N ALA A 183 24.23 18.05 9.82
CA ALA A 183 24.92 17.40 10.94
C ALA A 183 24.04 16.34 11.63
N LEU A 184 22.71 16.59 11.77
CA LEU A 184 21.77 15.66 12.36
C LEU A 184 21.47 14.48 11.41
N ILE A 185 21.40 14.74 10.11
CA ILE A 185 21.24 13.71 9.07
C ILE A 185 22.45 12.77 9.13
N LEU A 186 23.66 13.28 9.06
CA LEU A 186 24.90 12.47 9.12
C LEU A 186 25.04 11.71 10.45
N LYS A 187 24.57 12.28 11.56
CA LYS A 187 24.55 11.58 12.84
C LYS A 187 23.58 10.40 12.83
N GLY A 188 22.49 10.49 12.07
CA GLY A 188 21.50 9.41 11.94
C GLY A 188 21.96 8.26 11.06
N VAL A 189 22.92 8.47 10.16
CA VAL A 189 23.47 7.42 9.29
C VAL A 189 24.29 6.43 10.11
N SER A 190 24.12 5.12 9.86
CA SER A 190 24.85 4.06 10.55
C SER A 190 26.36 4.19 10.30
N GLU A 191 27.19 3.79 11.27
CA GLU A 191 28.65 3.99 11.21
C GLU A 191 29.27 3.31 9.99
N SER A 192 28.77 2.12 9.64
CA SER A 192 29.26 1.33 8.48
C SER A 192 28.95 1.97 7.12
N LYS A 193 27.93 2.84 7.07
CA LYS A 193 27.43 3.47 5.82
C LYS A 193 27.70 4.97 5.76
N LYS A 194 28.42 5.53 6.74
CA LYS A 194 28.68 6.99 6.82
C LYS A 194 29.33 7.60 5.60
N GLU A 195 30.22 6.88 4.96
CA GLU A 195 30.89 7.40 3.77
C GLU A 195 29.92 7.51 2.59
N ASN A 196 29.11 6.47 2.38
CA ASN A 196 28.04 6.50 1.37
C ASN A 196 27.02 7.61 1.66
N GLY A 197 26.59 7.75 2.93
CA GLY A 197 25.67 8.81 3.33
C GLY A 197 26.21 10.22 3.10
N LYS A 198 27.54 10.46 3.27
CA LYS A 198 28.17 11.72 2.93
C LYS A 198 28.15 11.99 1.43
N GLU A 199 28.51 10.99 0.63
CA GLU A 199 28.51 11.10 -0.82
C GLU A 199 27.10 11.42 -1.34
N LEU A 200 26.08 10.72 -0.86
CA LEU A 200 24.69 10.97 -1.22
C LEU A 200 24.22 12.38 -0.82
N LEU A 201 24.63 12.87 0.37
CA LEU A 201 24.32 14.24 0.82
C LEU A 201 24.98 15.31 -0.07
N GLU A 202 26.19 15.05 -0.55
CA GLU A 202 26.87 15.97 -1.48
C GLU A 202 26.18 15.97 -2.84
N LYS A 203 25.83 14.79 -3.37
CA LYS A 203 25.02 14.66 -4.61
C LYS A 203 23.68 15.37 -4.48
N LEU A 204 23.00 15.19 -3.35
CA LEU A 204 21.74 15.86 -3.07
C LEU A 204 21.88 17.39 -3.08
N ALA A 205 22.91 17.92 -2.41
CA ALA A 205 23.15 19.36 -2.35
C ALA A 205 23.45 19.96 -3.75
N VAL A 206 24.30 19.29 -4.53
CA VAL A 206 24.61 19.71 -5.91
C VAL A 206 23.37 19.63 -6.80
N GLY A 207 22.67 18.51 -6.74
CA GLY A 207 21.45 18.31 -7.54
C GLY A 207 20.32 19.27 -7.22
N MET A 208 20.20 19.76 -5.97
CA MET A 208 19.25 20.83 -5.62
C MET A 208 19.61 22.15 -6.32
N GLN A 209 20.90 22.50 -6.40
CA GLN A 209 21.34 23.69 -7.13
C GLN A 209 21.05 23.57 -8.62
N GLU A 210 21.25 22.38 -9.19
CA GLU A 210 20.90 22.11 -10.59
C GLU A 210 19.38 22.24 -10.81
N LEU A 211 18.55 21.72 -9.90
CA LEU A 211 17.10 21.85 -9.97
C LEU A 211 16.66 23.32 -9.87
N GLU A 212 17.27 24.11 -8.99
CA GLU A 212 17.04 25.58 -8.97
C GLU A 212 17.37 26.24 -10.33
N GLY A 213 18.47 25.85 -10.96
CA GLY A 213 18.85 26.30 -12.29
C GLY A 213 17.84 25.94 -13.38
N ILE A 214 17.35 24.71 -13.37
CA ILE A 214 16.28 24.21 -14.28
C ILE A 214 15.01 25.05 -14.13
N ILE A 215 14.59 25.32 -12.90
CA ILE A 215 13.39 26.12 -12.61
C ILE A 215 13.57 27.57 -13.07
N GLN A 216 14.76 28.16 -12.85
CA GLN A 216 15.07 29.52 -13.31
C GLN A 216 15.06 29.64 -14.85
N GLN A 217 15.49 28.60 -15.55
CA GLN A 217 15.41 28.50 -17.01
C GLN A 217 13.98 28.25 -17.51
N ARG A 218 13.03 28.05 -16.61
CA ARG A 218 11.60 27.75 -16.93
C ARG A 218 11.43 26.43 -17.72
N ASP A 219 12.35 25.50 -17.59
CA ASP A 219 12.26 24.16 -18.19
C ASP A 219 11.41 23.25 -17.29
N ARG A 220 10.11 23.25 -17.53
CA ARG A 220 9.14 22.50 -16.75
C ARG A 220 9.33 20.97 -16.90
N ASP A 221 9.71 20.53 -18.09
CA ASP A 221 9.77 19.09 -18.40
C ASP A 221 10.99 18.44 -17.73
N ALA A 222 12.06 19.20 -17.50
CA ALA A 222 13.25 18.73 -16.80
C ALA A 222 13.10 18.69 -15.26
N VAL A 223 12.06 19.36 -14.69
CA VAL A 223 11.87 19.41 -13.23
C VAL A 223 11.56 18.03 -12.64
N ALA A 224 10.60 17.30 -13.19
CA ALA A 224 10.17 16.01 -12.65
C ALA A 224 11.26 14.92 -12.67
N PRO A 225 12.03 14.74 -13.77
CA PRO A 225 13.16 13.80 -13.78
C PRO A 225 14.21 14.15 -12.72
N LYS A 226 14.55 15.45 -12.58
CA LYS A 226 15.54 15.87 -11.58
C LYS A 226 15.03 15.71 -10.16
N GLN A 227 13.75 16.00 -9.90
CA GLN A 227 13.12 15.72 -8.62
C GLN A 227 13.19 14.24 -8.25
N LYS A 228 12.88 13.33 -9.21
CA LYS A 228 12.97 11.88 -9.00
C LYS A 228 14.38 11.45 -8.59
N GLU A 229 15.40 11.99 -9.26
CA GLU A 229 16.82 11.75 -8.92
C GLU A 229 17.14 12.19 -7.49
N LEU A 230 16.72 13.41 -7.08
CA LEU A 230 16.96 13.92 -5.73
C LEU A 230 16.27 13.06 -4.66
N LEU A 231 15.05 12.60 -4.93
CA LEU A 231 14.32 11.71 -4.02
C LEU A 231 14.94 10.31 -3.93
N GLN A 232 15.66 9.84 -4.96
CA GLN A 232 16.48 8.63 -4.87
C GLN A 232 17.66 8.83 -3.91
N TYR A 233 18.34 9.99 -3.95
CA TYR A 233 19.39 10.30 -2.98
C TYR A 233 18.85 10.39 -1.54
N VAL A 234 17.69 11.03 -1.35
CA VAL A 234 17.02 11.06 -0.05
C VAL A 234 16.72 9.65 0.44
N GLY A 235 16.12 8.81 -0.39
CA GLY A 235 15.81 7.42 -0.04
C GLY A 235 17.06 6.60 0.32
N GLY A 236 18.15 6.75 -0.43
CA GLY A 236 19.42 6.10 -0.12
C GLY A 236 20.01 6.54 1.22
N ILE A 237 19.96 7.84 1.53
CA ILE A 237 20.39 8.36 2.85
C ILE A 237 19.54 7.79 3.97
N GLU A 238 18.22 7.68 3.76
CA GLU A 238 17.30 7.13 4.74
C GLU A 238 17.51 5.61 4.96
N GLU A 239 17.82 4.86 3.90
CA GLU A 239 18.21 3.46 4.01
C GLU A 239 19.56 3.27 4.72
N ASP A 240 20.48 4.21 4.55
CA ASP A 240 21.74 4.22 5.30
C ASP A 240 21.58 4.53 6.79
N MET A 241 20.42 5.10 7.19
CA MET A 241 20.08 5.33 8.59
C MET A 241 19.55 4.07 9.30
N VAL A 242 19.13 3.06 8.54
CA VAL A 242 18.64 1.82 9.13
C VAL A 242 19.83 1.01 9.63
N ASP A 243 19.91 0.85 10.95
CA ASP A 243 20.97 0.07 11.62
C ASP A 243 20.44 -1.30 12.01
N GLY A 244 20.75 -2.31 11.19
CA GLY A 244 20.29 -3.66 11.38
C GLY A 244 18.81 -3.88 11.07
N PHE A 245 18.32 -5.07 11.43
CA PHE A 245 16.92 -5.43 11.22
C PHE A 245 16.07 -5.01 12.44
N PRO A 246 14.90 -4.31 12.26
CA PRO A 246 14.27 -3.56 13.33
C PRO A 246 13.53 -4.39 14.38
N PHE A 247 13.28 -5.68 14.16
CA PHE A 247 12.54 -6.54 15.07
C PHE A 247 12.96 -8.02 14.96
N GLU A 248 12.53 -8.83 15.92
CA GLU A 248 12.70 -10.28 15.87
C GLU A 248 11.52 -10.94 15.18
N ILE A 249 11.83 -11.81 14.20
CA ILE A 249 10.83 -12.62 13.50
C ILE A 249 10.47 -13.82 14.41
N PRO A 250 9.17 -14.18 14.53
CA PRO A 250 8.74 -15.33 15.30
C PRO A 250 9.50 -16.61 14.93
N GLU A 251 9.76 -17.47 15.91
CA GLU A 251 10.61 -18.66 15.74
C GLU A 251 10.08 -19.60 14.66
N GLU A 252 8.77 -19.70 14.54
CA GLU A 252 8.08 -20.54 13.55
C GLU A 252 8.35 -20.11 12.10
N TYR A 253 8.70 -18.84 11.85
CA TYR A 253 8.98 -18.31 10.51
C TYR A 253 10.47 -18.06 10.25
N ARG A 254 11.33 -18.22 11.25
CA ARG A 254 12.78 -17.91 11.13
C ARG A 254 13.51 -18.75 10.07
N ASN A 255 12.99 -19.93 9.76
CA ASN A 255 13.59 -20.85 8.79
C ASN A 255 13.07 -20.65 7.36
N LEU A 256 12.06 -19.79 7.16
CA LEU A 256 11.60 -19.41 5.84
C LEU A 256 12.63 -18.49 5.16
N PRO A 257 12.60 -18.35 3.83
CA PRO A 257 13.31 -17.29 3.15
C PRO A 257 12.84 -15.93 3.68
N LEU A 258 13.78 -15.08 4.10
CA LEU A 258 13.48 -13.78 4.71
C LEU A 258 14.25 -12.68 4.00
N LEU A 259 13.58 -11.61 3.62
CA LEU A 259 14.24 -10.41 3.13
C LEU A 259 14.43 -9.41 4.29
N LYS A 260 15.68 -9.25 4.76
CA LYS A 260 16.02 -8.35 5.89
C LYS A 260 16.53 -7.00 5.41
N GLY A 261 15.83 -6.39 4.51
CA GLY A 261 16.15 -5.13 3.86
C GLY A 261 15.23 -4.92 2.66
N ARG A 262 15.67 -4.16 1.68
CA ARG A 262 14.97 -4.03 0.40
C ARG A 262 15.64 -4.84 -0.68
N ALA A 263 14.85 -5.22 -1.67
CA ALA A 263 15.33 -5.71 -2.95
C ALA A 263 14.60 -5.01 -4.08
N THR A 264 15.28 -4.81 -5.19
CA THR A 264 14.69 -4.31 -6.44
C THR A 264 14.70 -5.43 -7.45
N VAL A 265 13.57 -5.64 -8.10
CA VAL A 265 13.45 -6.61 -9.18
C VAL A 265 12.96 -5.95 -10.45
N ASP A 266 13.44 -6.41 -11.59
CA ASP A 266 12.96 -6.05 -12.91
C ASP A 266 12.17 -7.24 -13.49
N MET A 267 10.89 -7.02 -13.77
CA MET A 267 9.98 -7.99 -14.37
C MET A 267 9.77 -7.64 -15.84
N LYS A 268 10.13 -8.55 -16.73
CA LYS A 268 9.89 -8.42 -18.17
C LYS A 268 8.70 -9.28 -18.60
N VAL A 269 7.72 -8.66 -19.25
CA VAL A 269 6.50 -9.34 -19.71
C VAL A 269 6.41 -9.25 -21.22
N LYS A 270 6.17 -10.39 -21.86
CA LYS A 270 5.85 -10.47 -23.27
C LYS A 270 4.37 -10.27 -23.47
N VAL A 271 4.01 -9.08 -23.94
CA VAL A 271 2.62 -8.70 -24.23
C VAL A 271 2.30 -9.07 -25.67
N ARG A 272 1.25 -9.90 -25.90
CA ARG A 272 0.95 -10.49 -27.21
C ARG A 272 0.37 -9.48 -28.21
N ASP A 273 -0.50 -8.58 -27.76
CA ASP A 273 -1.34 -7.77 -28.64
C ASP A 273 -1.14 -6.25 -28.54
N ASN A 274 -0.11 -5.80 -27.80
CA ASN A 274 0.15 -4.38 -27.66
C ASN A 274 1.60 -4.03 -28.02
N PRO A 275 1.87 -3.53 -29.24
CA PRO A 275 3.22 -3.16 -29.65
C PRO A 275 3.84 -2.01 -28.86
N ASN A 276 3.03 -1.21 -28.15
CA ASN A 276 3.52 -0.08 -27.35
C ASN A 276 4.13 -0.53 -26.01
N VAL A 277 3.86 -1.77 -25.60
CA VAL A 277 4.35 -2.37 -24.34
C VAL A 277 5.32 -3.52 -24.60
N GLN A 278 5.71 -3.72 -25.86
CA GLN A 278 6.74 -4.70 -26.20
C GLN A 278 8.05 -4.31 -25.51
N ASP A 279 8.66 -5.27 -24.81
CA ASP A 279 9.89 -5.09 -24.04
C ASP A 279 9.77 -4.15 -22.80
N CYS A 280 8.55 -3.91 -22.32
CA CYS A 280 8.34 -3.16 -21.08
C CYS A 280 8.93 -3.93 -19.89
N VAL A 281 9.74 -3.23 -19.13
CA VAL A 281 10.32 -3.73 -17.88
C VAL A 281 9.65 -3.00 -16.72
N PHE A 282 8.97 -3.75 -15.85
CA PHE A 282 8.40 -3.22 -14.62
C PHE A 282 9.43 -3.29 -13.50
N ARG A 283 9.83 -2.15 -12.97
CA ARG A 283 10.71 -2.11 -11.80
C ARG A 283 9.88 -2.12 -10.54
N ILE A 284 10.14 -3.08 -9.67
CA ILE A 284 9.42 -3.30 -8.44
C ILE A 284 10.40 -3.23 -7.27
N VAL A 285 10.07 -2.45 -6.25
CA VAL A 285 10.83 -2.40 -5.00
C VAL A 285 10.08 -3.18 -3.93
N LEU A 286 10.75 -4.17 -3.36
CA LEU A 286 10.24 -5.05 -2.32
C LEU A 286 10.74 -4.58 -0.95
N ASP A 287 9.84 -4.49 0.02
CA ASP A 287 10.14 -3.95 1.36
C ASP A 287 10.13 -5.05 2.42
N GLY A 288 11.30 -5.65 2.66
CA GLY A 288 11.48 -6.64 3.72
C GLY A 288 11.61 -6.04 5.11
N TYR A 289 11.75 -4.72 5.27
CA TYR A 289 11.71 -4.09 6.59
C TYR A 289 10.33 -4.19 7.25
N ASN A 290 9.27 -4.26 6.44
CA ASN A 290 7.89 -4.31 6.92
C ASN A 290 7.19 -5.63 6.63
N ALA A 291 7.68 -6.41 5.64
CA ALA A 291 7.12 -7.69 5.24
C ALA A 291 8.24 -8.71 4.91
N PRO A 292 9.11 -9.06 5.87
CA PRO A 292 10.28 -9.88 5.62
C PRO A 292 9.98 -11.30 5.12
N VAL A 293 8.93 -11.94 5.63
CA VAL A 293 8.56 -13.31 5.24
C VAL A 293 7.96 -13.29 3.83
N THR A 294 7.06 -12.37 3.58
CA THR A 294 6.37 -12.25 2.30
C THR A 294 7.33 -11.86 1.17
N ALA A 295 8.13 -10.81 1.39
CA ALA A 295 9.11 -10.36 0.41
C ALA A 295 10.23 -11.41 0.21
N GLY A 296 10.67 -12.07 1.27
CA GLY A 296 11.69 -13.12 1.21
C GLY A 296 11.23 -14.33 0.43
N ASN A 297 9.97 -14.77 0.63
CA ASN A 297 9.37 -15.84 -0.15
C ASN A 297 9.35 -15.50 -1.65
N PHE A 298 8.95 -14.28 -2.01
CA PHE A 298 8.91 -13.86 -3.40
C PHE A 298 10.31 -13.81 -4.03
N VAL A 299 11.30 -13.21 -3.36
CA VAL A 299 12.69 -13.14 -3.86
C VAL A 299 13.30 -14.54 -4.02
N ASP A 300 13.06 -15.46 -3.09
CA ASP A 300 13.53 -16.85 -3.21
C ASP A 300 12.93 -17.55 -4.43
N LEU A 301 11.65 -17.28 -4.75
CA LEU A 301 10.99 -17.81 -5.93
C LEU A 301 11.50 -17.18 -7.23
N VAL A 302 11.84 -15.89 -7.21
CA VAL A 302 12.48 -15.19 -8.33
C VAL A 302 13.85 -15.82 -8.63
N GLU A 303 14.68 -16.03 -7.63
CA GLU A 303 16.01 -16.67 -7.78
C GLU A 303 15.94 -18.14 -8.23
N ARG A 304 14.79 -18.78 -8.01
CA ARG A 304 14.50 -20.11 -8.55
C ARG A 304 13.98 -20.10 -9.98
N HIS A 305 13.83 -18.94 -10.59
CA HIS A 305 13.20 -18.79 -11.91
C HIS A 305 11.77 -19.37 -11.95
N PHE A 306 11.07 -19.36 -10.82
CA PHE A 306 9.75 -19.96 -10.69
C PHE A 306 8.69 -19.25 -11.55
N TYR A 307 8.82 -17.94 -11.70
CA TYR A 307 7.89 -17.12 -12.48
C TYR A 307 8.21 -17.06 -13.98
N ASP A 308 9.40 -17.53 -14.39
CA ASP A 308 9.81 -17.46 -15.79
C ASP A 308 8.92 -18.37 -16.66
N GLY A 309 8.31 -17.79 -17.68
CA GLY A 309 7.37 -18.48 -18.55
C GLY A 309 5.93 -18.55 -18.05
N MET A 310 5.64 -18.05 -16.82
CA MET A 310 4.27 -18.03 -16.31
C MET A 310 3.39 -17.02 -17.03
N GLU A 311 2.13 -17.40 -17.21
CA GLU A 311 1.12 -16.51 -17.79
C GLU A 311 0.52 -15.59 -16.72
N ILE A 312 0.05 -14.43 -17.17
CA ILE A 312 -0.89 -13.62 -16.39
C ILE A 312 -2.23 -14.37 -16.39
N GLN A 313 -2.70 -14.76 -15.21
CA GLN A 313 -3.88 -15.61 -15.03
C GLN A 313 -5.15 -14.82 -14.78
N ARG A 314 -5.01 -13.59 -14.28
CA ARG A 314 -6.13 -12.66 -14.05
C ARG A 314 -5.73 -11.23 -14.43
N ALA A 315 -6.59 -10.57 -15.21
CA ALA A 315 -6.45 -9.16 -15.57
C ALA A 315 -7.87 -8.61 -15.79
N ASP A 316 -8.49 -8.08 -14.75
CA ASP A 316 -9.91 -7.68 -14.74
C ASP A 316 -10.12 -6.15 -14.62
N GLY A 317 -9.02 -5.38 -14.76
CA GLY A 317 -9.03 -3.93 -14.61
C GLY A 317 -9.07 -3.46 -13.16
N PHE A 318 -9.12 -4.37 -12.20
CA PHE A 318 -8.94 -4.10 -10.78
C PHE A 318 -7.61 -4.62 -10.27
N VAL A 319 -7.25 -5.85 -10.66
CA VAL A 319 -5.95 -6.45 -10.38
C VAL A 319 -5.39 -7.15 -11.62
N VAL A 320 -4.07 -7.29 -11.65
CA VAL A 320 -3.32 -8.26 -12.44
C VAL A 320 -2.78 -9.30 -11.47
N GLN A 321 -2.95 -10.60 -11.76
CA GLN A 321 -2.50 -11.69 -10.88
C GLN A 321 -1.79 -12.76 -11.69
N THR A 322 -0.77 -13.35 -11.07
CA THR A 322 0.03 -14.47 -11.61
C THR A 322 0.55 -15.33 -10.46
N GLY A 323 1.30 -16.37 -10.77
CA GLY A 323 2.00 -17.18 -9.76
C GLY A 323 1.33 -18.50 -9.42
N ASP A 324 0.26 -18.88 -10.16
CA ASP A 324 -0.36 -20.19 -10.07
C ASP A 324 0.34 -21.16 -11.03
N PRO A 325 1.05 -22.21 -10.54
CA PRO A 325 1.75 -23.12 -11.42
C PRO A 325 0.78 -24.04 -12.18
N GLU A 326 1.22 -24.56 -13.32
CA GLU A 326 0.45 -25.58 -14.04
C GLU A 326 0.25 -26.84 -13.17
N GLY A 327 -0.98 -27.33 -13.12
CA GLY A 327 -1.31 -28.59 -12.44
C GLY A 327 -2.28 -28.39 -11.26
N PRO A 328 -2.35 -29.36 -10.33
CA PRO A 328 -3.31 -29.32 -9.22
C PRO A 328 -2.84 -28.51 -8.01
N ALA A 329 -1.59 -28.03 -8.00
CA ALA A 329 -1.06 -27.26 -6.90
C ALA A 329 -1.44 -25.77 -7.08
N GLU A 330 -1.94 -25.16 -6.03
CA GLU A 330 -2.35 -23.75 -6.04
C GLU A 330 -1.20 -22.80 -5.59
N GLY A 331 0.05 -23.28 -5.62
CA GLY A 331 1.22 -22.52 -5.25
C GLY A 331 2.51 -23.32 -5.37
N PHE A 332 3.61 -22.79 -4.85
CA PHE A 332 4.92 -23.41 -4.95
C PHE A 332 5.05 -24.67 -4.10
N ILE A 333 5.34 -25.82 -4.74
CA ILE A 333 5.73 -27.06 -4.08
C ILE A 333 7.23 -27.02 -3.85
N ASP A 334 7.65 -27.05 -2.59
CA ASP A 334 9.07 -27.09 -2.25
C ASP A 334 9.66 -28.47 -2.59
N PRO A 335 10.66 -28.53 -3.49
CA PRO A 335 11.23 -29.80 -3.93
C PRO A 335 11.89 -30.60 -2.81
N SER A 336 12.31 -29.95 -1.72
CA SER A 336 12.97 -30.62 -0.59
C SER A 336 12.00 -31.34 0.34
N THR A 337 10.77 -30.82 0.44
CA THR A 337 9.73 -31.36 1.35
C THR A 337 8.58 -32.03 0.61
N GLU A 338 8.49 -31.82 -0.72
CA GLU A 338 7.37 -32.24 -1.57
C GLU A 338 6.01 -31.70 -1.10
N LYS A 339 6.02 -30.58 -0.38
CA LYS A 339 4.83 -29.93 0.18
C LYS A 339 4.65 -28.50 -0.37
N LEU A 340 3.42 -28.07 -0.39
CA LEU A 340 3.09 -26.66 -0.64
C LEU A 340 3.78 -25.79 0.42
N ARG A 341 4.58 -24.82 -0.02
CA ARG A 341 5.16 -23.81 0.86
C ARG A 341 4.16 -22.69 1.05
N THR A 342 3.62 -22.58 2.25
CA THR A 342 2.74 -21.48 2.65
C THR A 342 3.45 -20.49 3.54
N ILE A 343 3.02 -19.24 3.49
CA ILE A 343 3.49 -18.14 4.32
C ILE A 343 2.31 -17.51 5.07
N PRO A 344 2.54 -16.95 6.26
CA PRO A 344 1.49 -16.28 7.01
C PRO A 344 1.07 -14.95 6.35
N LEU A 345 -0.16 -14.52 6.62
CA LEU A 345 -0.52 -13.12 6.47
C LEU A 345 0.40 -12.27 7.34
N GLU A 346 1.01 -11.23 6.76
CA GLU A 346 2.01 -10.40 7.42
C GLU A 346 1.67 -8.92 7.23
N ILE A 347 1.36 -8.21 8.32
CA ILE A 347 0.87 -6.82 8.26
C ILE A 347 1.61 -5.97 9.30
N MET A 348 2.40 -5.00 8.84
CA MET A 348 3.01 -4.01 9.70
C MET A 348 2.09 -2.80 9.86
N VAL A 349 1.79 -2.43 11.11
CA VAL A 349 0.98 -1.26 11.45
C VAL A 349 1.87 -0.11 11.91
N ILE A 350 1.49 1.12 11.56
CA ILE A 350 2.19 2.33 12.00
C ILE A 350 2.12 2.42 13.53
N GLY A 351 3.29 2.50 14.17
CA GLY A 351 3.42 2.56 15.63
C GLY A 351 3.67 1.20 16.30
N ASP A 352 3.46 0.10 15.60
CA ASP A 352 3.81 -1.23 16.11
C ASP A 352 5.34 -1.48 15.95
N LYS A 353 5.86 -2.35 16.80
CA LYS A 353 7.28 -2.70 16.83
C LYS A 353 7.63 -3.86 15.88
N ALA A 354 6.66 -4.68 15.54
CA ALA A 354 6.80 -5.84 14.65
C ALA A 354 5.51 -6.07 13.87
N PRO A 355 5.54 -6.77 12.73
CA PRO A 355 4.35 -7.14 11.99
C PRO A 355 3.43 -8.07 12.78
N ILE A 356 2.15 -8.00 12.46
CA ILE A 356 1.14 -8.96 12.88
C ILE A 356 1.19 -10.14 11.91
N TYR A 357 1.16 -11.35 12.44
CA TYR A 357 1.19 -12.57 11.65
C TYR A 357 -0.08 -13.38 11.81
N GLY A 358 -0.62 -13.86 10.71
CA GLY A 358 -1.72 -14.83 10.67
C GLY A 358 -3.12 -14.30 10.99
N GLU A 359 -3.25 -13.03 11.32
CA GLU A 359 -4.53 -12.41 11.68
C GLU A 359 -4.75 -11.11 10.89
N THR A 360 -5.98 -10.86 10.45
CA THR A 360 -6.35 -9.60 9.82
C THR A 360 -6.54 -8.50 10.87
N LEU A 361 -6.40 -7.23 10.46
CA LEU A 361 -6.69 -6.12 11.37
C LEU A 361 -8.17 -6.07 11.79
N GLU A 362 -9.07 -6.64 10.98
CA GLU A 362 -10.49 -6.75 11.30
C GLU A 362 -10.74 -7.78 12.42
N GLU A 363 -10.14 -8.97 12.34
CA GLU A 363 -10.22 -10.00 13.38
C GLU A 363 -9.71 -9.50 14.73
N LEU A 364 -8.67 -8.66 14.72
CA LEU A 364 -8.10 -8.03 15.90
C LEU A 364 -8.89 -6.81 16.40
N GLY A 365 -9.98 -6.43 15.72
CA GLY A 365 -10.74 -5.22 16.03
C GLY A 365 -9.98 -3.91 15.73
N ARG A 366 -8.86 -3.98 14.99
CA ARG A 366 -7.99 -2.86 14.62
C ARG A 366 -8.26 -2.30 13.24
N TYR A 367 -9.47 -2.42 12.73
CA TYR A 367 -9.88 -2.04 11.36
C TYR A 367 -9.63 -0.57 10.97
N LYS A 368 -9.29 0.30 11.93
CA LYS A 368 -8.89 1.71 11.69
C LYS A 368 -7.38 1.93 11.74
N ALA A 369 -6.60 0.91 12.10
CA ALA A 369 -5.16 1.03 12.17
C ALA A 369 -4.57 1.20 10.77
N GLN A 370 -3.58 2.08 10.66
CA GLN A 370 -2.93 2.36 9.37
C GLN A 370 -1.77 1.40 9.16
N THR A 371 -1.75 0.76 8.00
CA THR A 371 -0.64 -0.10 7.59
C THR A 371 0.57 0.73 7.14
N ARG A 372 1.77 0.22 7.38
CA ARG A 372 3.02 0.82 6.89
C ARG A 372 3.11 0.79 5.38
N LEU A 373 2.64 -0.29 4.78
CA LEU A 373 2.56 -0.49 3.34
C LEU A 373 1.07 -0.52 2.95
N PRO A 374 0.45 0.63 2.65
CA PRO A 374 -0.97 0.70 2.30
C PRO A 374 -1.20 0.41 0.81
N PHE A 375 -2.42 -0.01 0.47
CA PHE A 375 -2.91 -0.15 -0.90
C PHE A 375 -3.29 1.21 -1.52
N ASN A 376 -2.43 2.19 -1.44
CA ASN A 376 -2.73 3.55 -1.90
C ASN A 376 -2.28 3.84 -3.33
N ALA A 377 -1.20 3.19 -3.77
CA ALA A 377 -0.60 3.43 -5.07
C ALA A 377 -1.12 2.45 -6.12
N PHE A 378 -1.18 2.91 -7.36
CA PHE A 378 -1.30 2.02 -8.52
C PHE A 378 -0.05 1.12 -8.59
N GLY A 379 -0.23 -0.16 -8.91
CA GLY A 379 0.88 -1.11 -8.93
C GLY A 379 1.36 -1.57 -7.54
N THR A 380 0.53 -1.39 -6.48
CA THR A 380 0.79 -2.01 -5.16
C THR A 380 0.77 -3.52 -5.27
N MET A 381 1.82 -4.18 -4.80
CA MET A 381 2.00 -5.63 -4.89
C MET A 381 1.69 -6.33 -3.57
N ALA A 382 0.89 -7.39 -3.64
CA ALA A 382 0.51 -8.20 -2.49
C ALA A 382 0.39 -9.68 -2.83
N VAL A 383 0.41 -10.54 -1.79
CA VAL A 383 0.20 -12.00 -1.95
C VAL A 383 -1.29 -12.32 -1.92
N ALA A 384 -1.70 -13.16 -2.86
CA ALA A 384 -3.03 -13.75 -2.85
C ALA A 384 -3.10 -14.89 -1.81
N ARG A 385 -4.27 -15.05 -1.18
CA ARG A 385 -4.56 -16.07 -0.19
C ARG A 385 -6.00 -16.55 -0.30
N ASP A 386 -6.30 -17.69 0.29
CA ASP A 386 -7.69 -18.16 0.48
C ASP A 386 -8.46 -17.19 1.39
N GLU A 387 -9.75 -17.03 1.13
CA GLU A 387 -10.62 -16.14 1.89
C GLU A 387 -10.72 -16.55 3.37
N PHE A 388 -10.68 -17.85 3.64
CA PHE A 388 -10.92 -18.44 4.97
C PHE A 388 -9.64 -18.91 5.66
N ASP A 389 -8.47 -18.79 5.00
CA ASP A 389 -7.17 -19.15 5.58
C ASP A 389 -6.15 -18.03 5.39
N ASN A 390 -5.90 -17.28 6.46
CA ASN A 390 -4.93 -16.18 6.46
C ASN A 390 -3.49 -16.64 6.18
N ASN A 391 -3.18 -17.92 6.38
CA ASN A 391 -1.83 -18.50 6.25
C ASN A 391 -1.66 -19.37 4.99
N SER A 392 -2.55 -19.21 4.01
CA SER A 392 -2.53 -19.94 2.73
C SER A 392 -1.72 -19.25 1.62
N GLY A 393 -1.17 -18.07 1.86
CA GLY A 393 -0.31 -17.38 0.89
C GLY A 393 0.85 -18.26 0.45
N SER A 394 1.19 -18.27 -0.87
CA SER A 394 2.30 -19.06 -1.42
C SER A 394 3.03 -18.27 -2.52
N SER A 395 2.87 -18.68 -3.77
CA SER A 395 3.51 -18.04 -4.93
C SER A 395 2.62 -17.06 -5.68
N GLN A 396 1.30 -17.11 -5.47
CA GLN A 396 0.39 -16.23 -6.19
C GLN A 396 0.47 -14.80 -5.68
N VAL A 397 0.70 -13.87 -6.60
CA VAL A 397 0.84 -12.44 -6.31
C VAL A 397 -0.05 -11.62 -7.23
N PHE A 398 -0.47 -10.45 -6.77
CA PHE A 398 -1.27 -9.54 -7.56
C PHE A 398 -0.81 -8.09 -7.42
N TRP A 399 -1.05 -7.32 -8.48
CA TRP A 399 -0.88 -5.86 -8.52
C TRP A 399 -2.23 -5.18 -8.54
N LEU A 400 -2.44 -4.23 -7.64
CA LEU A 400 -3.65 -3.41 -7.62
C LEU A 400 -3.58 -2.34 -8.70
N LEU A 401 -4.61 -2.26 -9.56
CA LEU A 401 -4.74 -1.29 -10.64
C LEU A 401 -5.60 -0.09 -10.25
N LYS A 402 -5.59 0.27 -8.98
CA LYS A 402 -6.37 1.40 -8.45
C LYS A 402 -5.56 2.19 -7.44
N GLU A 403 -5.72 3.49 -7.49
CA GLU A 403 -5.26 4.36 -6.43
C GLU A 403 -6.33 4.54 -5.35
N SER A 404 -5.92 4.81 -4.12
CA SER A 404 -6.87 5.18 -3.08
C SER A 404 -7.44 6.58 -3.33
N GLU A 405 -8.73 6.63 -3.65
CA GLU A 405 -9.48 7.88 -3.78
C GLU A 405 -10.41 8.11 -2.57
N LEU A 406 -10.53 7.10 -1.70
CA LEU A 406 -11.66 6.98 -0.79
C LEU A 406 -11.34 7.41 0.63
N THR A 407 -12.37 7.84 1.28
CA THR A 407 -12.45 8.14 2.70
C THR A 407 -12.69 6.86 3.51
N PRO A 408 -12.02 6.74 4.66
CA PRO A 408 -11.02 7.68 5.16
C PRO A 408 -9.74 7.68 4.33
N SER A 409 -9.07 8.82 4.26
CA SER A 409 -7.76 8.95 3.60
C SER A 409 -6.79 7.91 4.16
N ASN A 410 -5.97 7.30 3.28
CA ASN A 410 -5.03 6.25 3.62
C ASN A 410 -5.66 4.94 4.14
N ALA A 411 -6.89 4.63 3.71
CA ALA A 411 -7.52 3.35 3.98
C ALA A 411 -8.17 2.79 2.71
N ASN A 412 -7.61 1.71 2.19
CA ASN A 412 -8.20 0.90 1.15
C ASN A 412 -8.93 -0.28 1.81
N ILE A 413 -9.96 -0.83 1.14
CA ILE A 413 -10.69 -2.01 1.63
C ILE A 413 -9.79 -3.24 1.81
N LEU A 414 -8.64 -3.27 1.12
CA LEU A 414 -7.67 -4.36 1.21
C LEU A 414 -6.67 -4.18 2.33
N ASP A 415 -6.53 -2.95 2.86
CA ASP A 415 -5.62 -2.67 3.98
C ASP A 415 -5.97 -3.53 5.18
N GLY A 416 -4.95 -4.17 5.76
CA GLY A 416 -5.12 -5.05 6.89
C GLY A 416 -5.75 -6.41 6.60
N ARG A 417 -5.98 -6.76 5.33
CA ARG A 417 -6.53 -8.05 4.88
C ARG A 417 -5.58 -8.85 3.99
N TYR A 418 -4.64 -8.17 3.34
CA TYR A 418 -3.62 -8.77 2.47
C TYR A 418 -2.26 -8.21 2.82
N ALA A 419 -1.23 -9.05 2.68
CA ALA A 419 0.16 -8.68 2.91
C ALA A 419 0.71 -7.92 1.70
N VAL A 420 0.80 -6.59 1.81
CA VAL A 420 1.55 -5.76 0.88
C VAL A 420 3.04 -5.91 1.20
N PHE A 421 3.86 -6.15 0.18
CA PHE A 421 5.29 -6.33 0.34
C PHE A 421 6.15 -5.56 -0.66
N GLY A 422 5.53 -4.78 -1.55
CA GLY A 422 6.25 -3.97 -2.52
C GLY A 422 5.36 -3.11 -3.39
N TYR A 423 6.02 -2.30 -4.21
CA TYR A 423 5.39 -1.38 -5.16
C TYR A 423 6.13 -1.37 -6.48
N THR A 424 5.38 -1.28 -7.58
CA THR A 424 5.95 -0.98 -8.90
C THR A 424 6.31 0.50 -8.93
N THR A 425 7.55 0.83 -9.26
CA THR A 425 8.11 2.19 -9.22
C THR A 425 8.47 2.75 -10.61
N GLU A 426 8.48 1.89 -11.62
CA GLU A 426 8.70 2.29 -13.02
C GLU A 426 7.79 1.49 -13.94
N ASN A 427 7.18 2.21 -14.88
CA ASN A 427 6.25 1.68 -15.88
C ASN A 427 4.95 1.11 -15.30
N GLU A 428 4.57 1.49 -14.08
CA GLU A 428 3.38 1.01 -13.38
C GLU A 428 2.10 1.19 -14.19
N ASP A 429 1.96 2.27 -14.95
CA ASP A 429 0.79 2.55 -15.79
C ASP A 429 0.51 1.43 -16.81
N TYR A 430 1.57 0.79 -17.32
CA TYR A 430 1.43 -0.30 -18.31
C TYR A 430 0.95 -1.61 -17.69
N LEU A 431 0.87 -1.75 -16.37
CA LEU A 431 0.24 -2.91 -15.75
C LEU A 431 -1.23 -3.05 -16.17
N ALA A 432 -1.92 -1.93 -16.46
CA ALA A 432 -3.30 -1.95 -16.95
C ALA A 432 -3.44 -2.49 -18.38
N ASP A 433 -2.37 -2.53 -19.14
CA ASP A 433 -2.35 -3.05 -20.51
C ASP A 433 -2.15 -4.57 -20.57
N LEU A 434 -1.75 -5.18 -19.45
CA LEU A 434 -1.55 -6.63 -19.34
C LEU A 434 -2.89 -7.37 -19.44
N LYS A 435 -2.86 -8.53 -20.11
CA LYS A 435 -4.03 -9.39 -20.34
C LYS A 435 -3.74 -10.82 -19.90
N VAL A 436 -4.80 -11.55 -19.65
CA VAL A 436 -4.73 -13.00 -19.42
C VAL A 436 -4.04 -13.67 -20.63
N GLY A 437 -3.02 -14.48 -20.34
CA GLY A 437 -2.19 -15.17 -21.31
C GLY A 437 -0.96 -14.38 -21.78
N ASP A 438 -0.74 -13.14 -21.35
CA ASP A 438 0.58 -12.52 -21.44
C ASP A 438 1.56 -13.27 -20.56
N VAL A 439 2.83 -13.35 -20.99
CA VAL A 439 3.82 -14.25 -20.38
C VAL A 439 4.92 -13.45 -19.71
N ILE A 440 5.23 -13.75 -18.46
CA ILE A 440 6.43 -13.27 -17.79
C ILE A 440 7.64 -13.93 -18.45
N GLU A 441 8.46 -13.16 -19.18
CA GLU A 441 9.69 -13.68 -19.77
C GLU A 441 10.73 -13.97 -18.69
N SER A 442 10.89 -13.05 -17.73
CA SER A 442 11.81 -13.21 -16.60
C SER A 442 11.50 -12.21 -15.51
N ILE A 443 11.85 -12.57 -14.28
CA ILE A 443 12.00 -11.64 -13.16
C ILE A 443 13.42 -11.78 -12.64
N GLN A 444 14.14 -10.67 -12.47
CA GLN A 444 15.53 -10.67 -12.03
C GLN A 444 15.74 -9.71 -10.86
N VAL A 445 16.48 -10.16 -9.85
CA VAL A 445 16.90 -9.27 -8.75
C VAL A 445 18.02 -8.37 -9.26
N VAL A 446 17.78 -7.05 -9.27
CA VAL A 446 18.73 -6.03 -9.71
C VAL A 446 19.63 -5.57 -8.57
N SER A 447 19.08 -5.50 -7.36
CA SER A 447 19.81 -5.11 -6.16
C SER A 447 19.14 -5.66 -4.90
N GLY A 448 19.90 -5.77 -3.80
CA GLY A 448 19.38 -6.18 -2.51
C GLY A 448 19.27 -7.69 -2.30
N LEU A 449 19.87 -8.52 -3.18
CA LEU A 449 19.89 -9.98 -3.00
C LEU A 449 20.67 -10.38 -1.73
N GLU A 450 21.65 -9.58 -1.32
CA GLU A 450 22.41 -9.76 -0.08
C GLU A 450 21.55 -9.67 1.18
N ASN A 451 20.37 -9.07 1.09
CA ASN A 451 19.41 -9.01 2.18
C ASN A 451 18.57 -10.30 2.33
N LEU A 452 18.65 -11.22 1.37
CA LEU A 452 17.94 -12.49 1.43
C LEU A 452 18.64 -13.47 2.37
N VAL A 453 17.96 -13.89 3.41
CA VAL A 453 18.43 -14.86 4.42
C VAL A 453 17.64 -16.15 4.27
N ASN A 454 18.32 -17.29 4.52
CA ASN A 454 17.75 -18.64 4.40
C ASN A 454 17.13 -18.93 3.01
N PRO A 455 17.84 -18.64 1.91
CA PRO A 455 17.31 -19.00 0.61
C PRO A 455 17.20 -20.51 0.49
N SER A 456 16.09 -21.01 -0.01
CA SER A 456 15.82 -22.44 -0.09
C SER A 456 16.31 -23.08 -1.40
N TYR A 457 16.93 -22.30 -2.29
CA TYR A 457 17.44 -22.75 -3.59
C TYR A 457 18.93 -23.20 -3.55
N LYS A 458 19.60 -23.09 -2.41
CA LYS A 458 21.01 -23.49 -2.22
C LYS A 458 21.13 -24.96 -1.87
#